data_c6232af28387af8da12958c771313b61
#
_entry.id   c6232af28387af8da12958c771313b61
#
_cell.length_a   1.000
_cell.length_b   1.000
_cell.length_c   1.000
_cell.angle_alpha   90.00
_cell.angle_beta   90.00
_cell.angle_gamma   90.00
#
_symmetry.space_group_name_H-M   'P 1'
#
loop_
_entity.id
_entity.type
_entity.pdbx_description
1 polymer ?
#
loop_
_entity_poly.entity_id
_entity_poly.type
_entity_poly.pdbx_seq_one_letter_code
_entity_poly.pdbx_strand_id
1 'polypeptide(L)'
;MRLIGGFPYEFMHSELVKIERTFERSALTKIDDPLLEKHDVNLWLKRDDLLHPVISGNKWRKLKYNLNEALSLGADTIISMGGAYSNHLHVLAYVGKILDLKTIGIIRGERPTSLTPTLEDMENWGMDLRFIPRSDYRHYRSYRHWQDLPGLKPNQFWLPEGGATGLALKGVAELVEEIDIPYDTLCVACGTGTTFAGLINAVSKEVSVLGLAALKNADFLQSDVQSLLTGEFHLWEIFHAYHFGGFAKLNPKLALFMTEFEQKTSIPLEPVYTGKMLYGLYDLISKDYFKPGHRVIAIHTGGLQGKRGYV
;
A
#
# COMPACT_ATOMS: atom_id res chain seq x y z
N MET A 1 10.90 20.09 -18.56
CA MET A 1 10.54 18.66 -18.62
C MET A 1 10.60 18.14 -17.20
N ARG A 2 9.46 17.85 -16.55
CA ARG A 2 9.47 17.32 -15.18
C ARG A 2 9.72 15.83 -15.27
N LEU A 3 10.85 15.37 -14.73
CA LEU A 3 11.10 13.96 -14.44
C LEU A 3 10.27 13.60 -13.20
N ILE A 4 9.38 12.65 -13.31
CA ILE A 4 8.77 11.98 -12.17
C ILE A 4 9.33 10.56 -12.25
N GLY A 5 10.13 10.17 -11.25
CA GLY A 5 10.64 8.81 -11.10
C GLY A 5 11.66 8.35 -12.15
N GLY A 6 12.57 9.22 -12.60
CA GLY A 6 13.70 8.81 -13.45
C GLY A 6 13.35 8.23 -14.82
N PHE A 7 12.06 8.06 -15.14
CA PHE A 7 11.59 7.65 -16.46
C PHE A 7 10.85 8.81 -17.14
N PRO A 8 11.20 9.16 -18.40
CA PRO A 8 10.46 10.17 -19.12
C PRO A 8 9.01 9.70 -19.35
N TYR A 9 8.06 10.62 -19.20
CA TYR A 9 6.64 10.41 -19.53
C TYR A 9 6.42 9.85 -20.95
N GLU A 10 7.40 9.96 -21.81
CA GLU A 10 7.40 9.47 -23.18
C GLU A 10 7.16 7.95 -23.32
N PHE A 11 7.41 7.19 -22.24
CA PHE A 11 7.19 5.73 -22.21
C PHE A 11 5.96 5.29 -21.40
N MET A 12 5.22 6.24 -20.82
CA MET A 12 3.98 5.94 -20.09
C MET A 12 2.78 6.03 -21.02
N HIS A 13 1.90 5.03 -20.97
CA HIS A 13 0.67 5.02 -21.74
C HIS A 13 -0.16 6.28 -21.46
N SER A 14 -0.64 6.95 -22.53
CA SER A 14 -1.30 8.27 -22.43
C SER A 14 -2.49 8.31 -21.49
N GLU A 15 -3.25 7.22 -21.41
CA GLU A 15 -4.42 7.13 -20.51
C GLU A 15 -4.02 7.08 -19.03
N LEU A 16 -2.88 6.44 -18.70
CA LEU A 16 -2.36 6.46 -17.32
C LEU A 16 -1.88 7.86 -16.92
N VAL A 17 -1.26 8.58 -17.85
CA VAL A 17 -0.88 9.98 -17.64
C VAL A 17 -2.11 10.87 -17.41
N LYS A 18 -3.21 10.63 -18.13
CA LYS A 18 -4.48 11.36 -17.89
C LYS A 18 -5.02 11.12 -16.51
N ILE A 19 -5.00 9.87 -16.01
CA ILE A 19 -5.41 9.54 -14.64
C ILE A 19 -4.55 10.29 -13.62
N GLU A 20 -3.22 10.26 -13.75
CA GLU A 20 -2.33 10.95 -12.81
C GLU A 20 -2.54 12.47 -12.77
N ARG A 21 -2.94 13.07 -13.89
CA ARG A 21 -3.26 14.51 -13.92
C ARG A 21 -4.49 14.90 -13.11
N THR A 22 -5.31 13.93 -12.70
CA THR A 22 -6.46 14.15 -11.80
C THR A 22 -6.08 14.07 -10.33
N PHE A 23 -4.82 13.74 -10.02
CA PHE A 23 -4.38 13.54 -8.65
C PHE A 23 -4.02 14.86 -7.97
N GLU A 24 -4.38 14.93 -6.70
CA GLU A 24 -3.85 15.95 -5.81
C GLU A 24 -2.40 15.63 -5.41
N ARG A 25 -1.72 16.63 -4.88
CA ARG A 25 -0.35 16.44 -4.39
C ARG A 25 -0.38 15.59 -3.11
N SER A 26 0.46 14.56 -3.04
CA SER A 26 0.76 13.87 -1.78
C SER A 26 1.57 14.79 -0.86
N ALA A 27 0.87 15.49 0.02
CA ALA A 27 1.48 16.48 0.92
C ALA A 27 2.26 15.83 2.06
N LEU A 28 3.24 16.56 2.60
CA LEU A 28 3.84 16.29 3.91
C LEU A 28 3.10 17.11 4.97
N THR A 29 2.50 16.42 5.95
CA THR A 29 1.80 17.04 7.07
C THR A 29 2.60 16.82 8.34
N LYS A 30 3.09 17.88 8.97
CA LYS A 30 3.74 17.80 10.28
C LYS A 30 2.71 17.46 11.36
N ILE A 31 3.08 16.60 12.28
CA ILE A 31 2.26 16.23 13.42
C ILE A 31 2.79 16.96 14.65
N ASP A 32 1.92 17.74 15.26
CA ASP A 32 2.18 18.38 16.54
C ASP A 32 1.47 17.60 17.64
N ASP A 33 2.24 17.01 18.55
CA ASP A 33 1.71 16.20 19.66
C ASP A 33 2.65 16.31 20.86
N PRO A 34 2.12 16.47 22.11
CA PRO A 34 2.95 16.60 23.31
C PRO A 34 3.91 15.43 23.56
N LEU A 35 3.58 14.20 23.08
CA LEU A 35 4.49 13.06 23.17
C LEU A 35 5.73 13.29 22.30
N LEU A 36 5.53 13.82 21.10
CA LEU A 36 6.63 14.10 20.17
C LEU A 36 7.56 15.18 20.72
N GLU A 37 6.99 16.26 21.27
CA GLU A 37 7.74 17.33 21.92
C GLU A 37 8.55 16.81 23.10
N LYS A 38 7.93 16.00 23.97
CA LYS A 38 8.58 15.42 25.16
C LYS A 38 9.81 14.58 24.82
N HIS A 39 9.77 13.83 23.69
CA HIS A 39 10.85 12.96 23.27
C HIS A 39 11.74 13.59 22.18
N ASP A 40 11.52 14.86 21.86
CA ASP A 40 12.23 15.62 20.82
C ASP A 40 12.31 14.85 19.49
N VAL A 41 11.15 14.32 19.02
CA VAL A 41 11.03 13.63 17.74
C VAL A 41 10.13 14.44 16.82
N ASN A 42 10.59 14.66 15.60
CA ASN A 42 9.83 15.35 14.58
C ASN A 42 9.14 14.32 13.68
N LEU A 43 7.81 14.34 13.62
CA LEU A 43 7.01 13.41 12.82
C LEU A 43 6.25 14.14 11.71
N TRP A 44 6.35 13.62 10.49
CA TRP A 44 5.50 14.00 9.35
C TRP A 44 4.74 12.79 8.82
N LEU A 45 3.56 13.05 8.28
CA LEU A 45 2.84 12.08 7.46
C LEU A 45 2.95 12.46 5.98
N LYS A 46 3.42 11.52 5.16
CA LYS A 46 3.31 11.59 3.70
C LYS A 46 1.92 11.11 3.30
N ARG A 47 1.10 12.04 2.81
CA ARG A 47 -0.36 11.91 2.68
C ARG A 47 -0.75 11.33 1.31
N ASP A 48 -0.34 10.10 1.01
CA ASP A 48 -0.78 9.40 -0.20
C ASP A 48 -2.30 9.09 -0.19
N ASP A 49 -2.92 9.13 0.98
CA ASP A 49 -4.38 9.02 1.12
C ASP A 49 -5.15 10.15 0.44
N LEU A 50 -4.51 11.31 0.23
CA LEU A 50 -5.11 12.47 -0.42
C LEU A 50 -4.94 12.50 -1.95
N LEU A 51 -4.19 11.58 -2.56
CA LEU A 51 -3.91 11.58 -3.99
C LEU A 51 -5.19 11.63 -4.84
N HIS A 52 -6.19 10.83 -4.49
CA HIS A 52 -7.47 10.77 -5.21
C HIS A 52 -8.54 10.11 -4.30
N PRO A 53 -9.81 10.49 -4.40
CA PRO A 53 -10.87 9.95 -3.54
C PRO A 53 -11.02 8.41 -3.57
N VAL A 54 -10.76 7.78 -4.71
CA VAL A 54 -10.85 6.32 -4.89
C VAL A 54 -9.48 5.69 -5.14
N ILE A 55 -8.68 6.25 -6.06
CA ILE A 55 -7.32 5.75 -6.37
C ILE A 55 -6.35 6.25 -5.30
N SER A 56 -6.62 5.90 -4.06
CA SER A 56 -5.94 6.42 -2.88
C SER A 56 -4.75 5.58 -2.46
N GLY A 57 -3.74 6.25 -1.93
CA GLY A 57 -2.61 5.64 -1.26
C GLY A 57 -1.64 4.89 -2.18
N ASN A 58 -0.89 3.99 -1.57
CA ASN A 58 0.20 3.25 -2.23
C ASN A 58 -0.26 2.31 -3.37
N LYS A 59 -1.58 2.16 -3.60
CA LYS A 59 -2.06 1.20 -4.61
C LYS A 59 -1.84 1.71 -6.02
N TRP A 60 -2.01 3.02 -6.28
CA TRP A 60 -1.66 3.59 -7.57
C TRP A 60 -0.18 3.44 -7.87
N ARG A 61 0.68 3.80 -6.93
CA ARG A 61 2.13 3.66 -7.10
C ARG A 61 2.53 2.24 -7.49
N LYS A 62 1.88 1.24 -6.92
CA LYS A 62 2.11 -0.17 -7.25
C LYS A 62 1.47 -0.61 -8.57
N LEU A 63 0.34 -0.03 -8.94
CA LEU A 63 -0.41 -0.40 -10.15
C LEU A 63 0.13 0.26 -11.42
N LYS A 64 0.55 1.49 -11.36
CA LYS A 64 0.88 2.33 -12.50
C LYS A 64 1.80 1.65 -13.52
N TYR A 65 2.96 1.20 -13.10
CA TYR A 65 3.92 0.56 -14.01
C TYR A 65 3.50 -0.85 -14.45
N ASN A 66 2.76 -1.57 -13.62
CA ASN A 66 2.16 -2.85 -13.99
C ASN A 66 1.09 -2.69 -15.07
N LEU A 67 0.25 -1.66 -14.95
CA LEU A 67 -0.76 -1.35 -15.95
C LEU A 67 -0.11 -0.84 -17.25
N ASN A 68 0.97 -0.07 -17.14
CA ASN A 68 1.73 0.36 -18.30
C ASN A 68 2.29 -0.83 -19.08
N GLU A 69 2.86 -1.80 -18.40
CA GLU A 69 3.35 -3.04 -19.00
C GLU A 69 2.19 -3.83 -19.66
N ALA A 70 1.09 -4.03 -18.93
CA ALA A 70 -0.07 -4.72 -19.45
C ALA A 70 -0.62 -4.09 -20.73
N LEU A 71 -0.78 -2.75 -20.74
CA LEU A 71 -1.26 -2.01 -21.90
C LEU A 71 -0.27 -2.09 -23.08
N SER A 72 1.04 -2.02 -22.81
CA SER A 72 2.08 -2.14 -23.84
C SER A 72 2.11 -3.53 -24.51
N LEU A 73 1.70 -4.56 -23.75
CA LEU A 73 1.53 -5.93 -24.25
C LEU A 73 0.18 -6.17 -24.94
N GLY A 74 -0.68 -5.14 -25.03
CA GLY A 74 -2.00 -5.24 -25.64
C GLY A 74 -3.03 -5.98 -24.80
N ALA A 75 -2.85 -6.04 -23.48
CA ALA A 75 -3.84 -6.64 -22.61
C ALA A 75 -5.12 -5.77 -22.55
N ASP A 76 -6.28 -6.41 -22.67
CA ASP A 76 -7.59 -5.83 -22.45
C ASP A 76 -8.25 -6.30 -21.15
N THR A 77 -7.65 -7.27 -20.49
CA THR A 77 -8.17 -7.91 -19.28
C THR A 77 -7.09 -8.05 -18.22
N ILE A 78 -7.31 -7.49 -17.05
CA ILE A 78 -6.42 -7.62 -15.89
C ILE A 78 -7.05 -8.55 -14.87
N ILE A 79 -6.32 -9.59 -14.50
CA ILE A 79 -6.72 -10.56 -13.47
C ILE A 79 -5.86 -10.34 -12.24
N SER A 80 -6.47 -10.18 -11.07
CA SER A 80 -5.73 -10.09 -9.82
C SER A 80 -6.49 -10.75 -8.66
N MET A 81 -5.91 -10.72 -7.45
CA MET A 81 -6.47 -11.42 -6.31
C MET A 81 -6.45 -10.58 -5.02
N GLY A 82 -7.39 -10.88 -4.12
CA GLY A 82 -7.49 -10.17 -2.84
C GLY A 82 -8.60 -10.71 -1.93
N GLY A 83 -8.70 -10.17 -0.72
CA GLY A 83 -9.83 -10.44 0.18
C GLY A 83 -11.02 -9.51 -0.07
N ALA A 84 -12.12 -9.74 0.66
CA ALA A 84 -13.38 -8.99 0.56
C ALA A 84 -13.28 -7.48 0.86
N TYR A 85 -12.19 -7.02 1.45
CA TYR A 85 -11.89 -5.61 1.71
C TYR A 85 -10.55 -5.18 1.07
N SER A 86 -10.20 -5.79 -0.07
CA SER A 86 -8.92 -5.54 -0.73
C SER A 86 -8.85 -4.12 -1.31
N ASN A 87 -8.02 -3.26 -0.72
CA ASN A 87 -7.71 -1.95 -1.30
C ASN A 87 -7.07 -2.03 -2.68
N HIS A 88 -6.37 -3.13 -2.96
CA HIS A 88 -5.74 -3.37 -4.26
C HIS A 88 -6.77 -3.63 -5.35
N LEU A 89 -7.68 -4.60 -5.11
CA LEU A 89 -8.74 -4.91 -6.08
C LEU A 89 -9.72 -3.74 -6.25
N HIS A 90 -10.02 -3.02 -5.18
CA HIS A 90 -10.90 -1.85 -5.22
C HIS A 90 -10.34 -0.77 -6.17
N VAL A 91 -9.06 -0.42 -6.04
CA VAL A 91 -8.41 0.54 -6.96
C VAL A 91 -8.32 -0.03 -8.37
N LEU A 92 -7.97 -1.31 -8.53
CA LEU A 92 -7.89 -1.96 -9.85
C LEU A 92 -9.24 -1.95 -10.57
N ALA A 93 -10.35 -2.24 -9.88
CA ALA A 93 -11.68 -2.21 -10.47
C ALA A 93 -12.06 -0.81 -10.98
N TYR A 94 -11.79 0.22 -10.17
CA TYR A 94 -12.08 1.60 -10.55
C TYR A 94 -11.23 2.07 -11.73
N VAL A 95 -9.93 1.77 -11.71
CA VAL A 95 -9.02 2.10 -12.81
C VAL A 95 -9.41 1.34 -14.09
N GLY A 96 -9.80 0.06 -13.96
CA GLY A 96 -10.31 -0.73 -15.08
C GLY A 96 -11.53 -0.08 -15.73
N LYS A 97 -12.49 0.41 -14.93
CA LYS A 97 -13.64 1.17 -15.43
C LYS A 97 -13.22 2.42 -16.20
N ILE A 98 -12.24 3.20 -15.70
CA ILE A 98 -11.79 4.42 -16.37
C ILE A 98 -11.08 4.11 -17.70
N LEU A 99 -10.29 3.04 -17.73
CA LEU A 99 -9.49 2.64 -18.89
C LEU A 99 -10.25 1.75 -19.88
N ASP A 100 -11.53 1.45 -19.62
CA ASP A 100 -12.33 0.47 -20.38
C ASP A 100 -11.65 -0.92 -20.47
N LEU A 101 -10.96 -1.32 -19.39
CA LEU A 101 -10.36 -2.63 -19.23
C LEU A 101 -11.27 -3.58 -18.48
N LYS A 102 -11.36 -4.81 -18.95
CA LYS A 102 -11.99 -5.88 -18.17
C LYS A 102 -11.14 -6.20 -16.94
N THR A 103 -11.76 -6.29 -15.78
CA THR A 103 -11.07 -6.69 -14.55
C THR A 103 -11.70 -7.94 -13.97
N ILE A 104 -10.87 -8.87 -13.51
CA ILE A 104 -11.29 -10.10 -12.83
C ILE A 104 -10.62 -10.12 -11.46
N GLY A 105 -11.44 -10.15 -10.42
CA GLY A 105 -10.99 -10.26 -9.02
C GLY A 105 -11.16 -11.67 -8.48
N ILE A 106 -10.07 -12.37 -8.18
CA ILE A 106 -10.08 -13.65 -7.48
C ILE A 106 -10.19 -13.38 -5.98
N ILE A 107 -11.37 -13.64 -5.42
CA ILE A 107 -11.72 -13.29 -4.05
C ILE A 107 -11.51 -14.48 -3.12
N ARG A 108 -10.80 -14.24 -2.01
CA ARG A 108 -10.55 -15.27 -1.01
C ARG A 108 -11.78 -15.63 -0.20
N GLY A 109 -12.23 -16.87 -0.28
CA GLY A 109 -13.37 -17.42 0.46
C GLY A 109 -14.61 -17.57 -0.40
N GLU A 110 -15.71 -17.92 0.23
CA GLU A 110 -17.01 -18.09 -0.41
C GLU A 110 -17.68 -16.73 -0.64
N ARG A 111 -18.57 -16.66 -1.65
CA ARG A 111 -19.38 -15.47 -1.88
C ARG A 111 -20.31 -15.26 -0.68
N PRO A 112 -20.24 -14.09 -0.01
CA PRO A 112 -21.14 -13.82 1.12
C PRO A 112 -22.57 -13.62 0.65
N THR A 113 -23.53 -13.84 1.55
CA THR A 113 -24.97 -13.61 1.29
C THR A 113 -25.23 -12.13 0.95
N SER A 114 -24.57 -11.22 1.67
CA SER A 114 -24.54 -9.78 1.36
C SER A 114 -23.11 -9.37 1.08
N LEU A 115 -22.91 -8.68 -0.01
CA LEU A 115 -21.58 -8.17 -0.36
C LEU A 115 -21.10 -7.16 0.68
N THR A 116 -19.79 -7.10 0.88
CA THR A 116 -19.19 -5.99 1.62
C THR A 116 -19.23 -4.73 0.77
N PRO A 117 -19.26 -3.51 1.37
CA PRO A 117 -19.25 -2.28 0.58
C PRO A 117 -18.12 -2.20 -0.45
N THR A 118 -16.97 -2.81 -0.15
CA THR A 118 -15.83 -2.90 -1.07
C THR A 118 -16.13 -3.82 -2.27
N LEU A 119 -16.78 -4.95 -2.05
CA LEU A 119 -17.18 -5.87 -3.12
C LEU A 119 -18.28 -5.26 -3.98
N GLU A 120 -19.24 -4.56 -3.37
CA GLU A 120 -20.29 -3.82 -4.09
C GLU A 120 -19.70 -2.75 -5.02
N ASP A 121 -18.76 -1.94 -4.53
CA ASP A 121 -18.07 -0.96 -5.35
C ASP A 121 -17.38 -1.64 -6.56
N MET A 122 -16.63 -2.73 -6.31
CA MET A 122 -15.92 -3.45 -7.38
C MET A 122 -16.88 -4.02 -8.44
N GLU A 123 -17.99 -4.61 -8.01
CA GLU A 123 -19.02 -5.16 -8.92
C GLU A 123 -19.70 -4.02 -9.72
N ASN A 124 -20.03 -2.90 -9.07
CA ASN A 124 -20.59 -1.70 -9.71
C ASN A 124 -19.63 -1.04 -10.73
N TRP A 125 -18.33 -1.24 -10.57
CA TRP A 125 -17.32 -0.78 -11.54
C TRP A 125 -17.02 -1.80 -12.63
N GLY A 126 -17.74 -2.95 -12.64
CA GLY A 126 -17.67 -3.95 -13.70
C GLY A 126 -16.62 -5.03 -13.48
N MET A 127 -16.04 -5.16 -12.28
CA MET A 127 -15.13 -6.27 -11.97
C MET A 127 -15.89 -7.59 -11.86
N ASP A 128 -15.44 -8.61 -12.60
CA ASP A 128 -15.90 -9.99 -12.45
C ASP A 128 -15.34 -10.61 -11.16
N LEU A 129 -16.19 -10.81 -10.15
CA LEU A 129 -15.79 -11.33 -8.83
C LEU A 129 -15.87 -12.86 -8.80
N ARG A 130 -14.71 -13.52 -8.77
CA ARG A 130 -14.59 -14.98 -8.69
C ARG A 130 -14.14 -15.43 -7.32
N PHE A 131 -15.05 -16.03 -6.57
CA PHE A 131 -14.79 -16.51 -5.22
C PHE A 131 -14.15 -17.90 -5.26
N ILE A 132 -13.05 -18.11 -4.51
CA ILE A 132 -12.36 -19.39 -4.45
C ILE A 132 -12.06 -19.78 -3.00
N PRO A 133 -12.02 -21.11 -2.68
CA PRO A 133 -11.67 -21.61 -1.37
C PRO A 133 -10.31 -21.08 -0.89
N ARG A 134 -10.12 -20.97 0.41
CA ARG A 134 -8.86 -20.49 1.00
C ARG A 134 -7.65 -21.38 0.69
N SER A 135 -7.86 -22.68 0.45
CA SER A 135 -6.85 -23.62 -0.03
C SER A 135 -6.29 -23.21 -1.38
N ASP A 136 -7.20 -22.99 -2.34
CA ASP A 136 -6.87 -22.64 -3.72
C ASP A 136 -6.27 -21.25 -3.79
N TYR A 137 -6.81 -20.30 -3.02
CA TYR A 137 -6.26 -18.95 -2.90
C TYR A 137 -4.77 -18.96 -2.49
N ARG A 138 -4.38 -19.89 -1.57
CA ARG A 138 -2.97 -20.06 -1.20
C ARG A 138 -2.11 -20.49 -2.37
N HIS A 139 -2.63 -21.34 -3.24
CA HIS A 139 -1.93 -21.78 -4.44
C HIS A 139 -1.74 -20.62 -5.42
N TYR A 140 -2.77 -19.81 -5.65
CA TYR A 140 -2.66 -18.64 -6.52
C TYR A 140 -1.61 -17.62 -6.05
N ARG A 141 -1.32 -17.53 -4.75
CA ARG A 141 -0.25 -16.67 -4.21
C ARG A 141 1.15 -17.07 -4.64
N SER A 142 1.37 -18.28 -5.13
CA SER A 142 2.66 -18.73 -5.68
C SER A 142 2.95 -18.12 -7.05
N TYR A 143 1.95 -17.63 -7.76
CA TYR A 143 2.11 -17.01 -9.08
C TYR A 143 2.60 -15.57 -8.92
N ARG A 144 3.91 -15.38 -9.06
CA ARG A 144 4.61 -14.12 -8.78
C ARG A 144 4.82 -13.24 -10.02
N HIS A 145 4.78 -13.83 -11.22
CA HIS A 145 4.97 -13.13 -12.49
C HIS A 145 3.69 -13.14 -13.32
N TRP A 146 3.55 -12.18 -14.23
CA TRP A 146 2.34 -12.05 -15.03
C TRP A 146 2.05 -13.26 -15.93
N GLN A 147 3.08 -14.05 -16.24
CA GLN A 147 2.97 -15.28 -17.06
C GLN A 147 2.66 -16.54 -16.24
N ASP A 148 2.75 -16.49 -14.92
CA ASP A 148 2.69 -17.67 -14.08
C ASP A 148 1.30 -18.31 -14.00
N LEU A 149 0.22 -17.51 -14.21
CA LEU A 149 -1.14 -18.01 -14.09
C LEU A 149 -1.47 -18.95 -15.24
N PRO A 150 -1.76 -20.26 -14.97
CA PRO A 150 -2.10 -21.22 -16.02
C PRO A 150 -3.37 -20.83 -16.79
N GLY A 151 -3.35 -21.04 -18.09
CA GLY A 151 -4.52 -20.81 -18.96
C GLY A 151 -4.81 -19.33 -19.25
N LEU A 152 -3.87 -18.43 -19.03
CA LEU A 152 -3.99 -17.04 -19.50
C LEU A 152 -4.17 -16.99 -21.00
N LYS A 153 -5.13 -16.19 -21.45
CA LYS A 153 -5.31 -15.86 -22.87
C LYS A 153 -4.30 -14.76 -23.28
N PRO A 154 -3.97 -14.63 -24.57
CA PRO A 154 -2.97 -13.64 -25.03
C PRO A 154 -3.27 -12.19 -24.66
N ASN A 155 -4.56 -11.84 -24.50
CA ASN A 155 -5.02 -10.51 -24.09
C ASN A 155 -5.24 -10.34 -22.58
N GLN A 156 -4.82 -11.32 -21.77
CA GLN A 156 -4.97 -11.28 -20.31
C GLN A 156 -3.63 -11.08 -19.62
N PHE A 157 -3.64 -10.29 -18.57
CA PHE A 157 -2.48 -10.01 -17.72
C PHE A 157 -2.78 -10.39 -16.27
N TRP A 158 -1.94 -11.25 -15.69
CA TRP A 158 -2.03 -11.58 -14.27
C TRP A 158 -1.23 -10.58 -13.44
N LEU A 159 -1.85 -10.06 -12.39
CA LEU A 159 -1.23 -9.18 -11.43
C LEU A 159 -1.28 -9.85 -10.03
N PRO A 160 -0.15 -10.17 -9.41
CA PRO A 160 -0.11 -10.83 -8.11
C PRO A 160 -0.81 -10.07 -7.00
N GLU A 161 -1.11 -10.74 -5.87
CA GLU A 161 -1.77 -10.14 -4.71
C GLU A 161 -1.12 -8.83 -4.29
N GLY A 162 -1.94 -7.78 -4.18
CA GLY A 162 -1.49 -6.46 -3.78
C GLY A 162 -0.57 -5.76 -4.79
N GLY A 163 -0.47 -6.24 -6.03
CA GLY A 163 0.41 -5.69 -7.06
C GLY A 163 1.90 -5.89 -6.74
N ALA A 164 2.26 -7.02 -6.13
CA ALA A 164 3.61 -7.29 -5.65
C ALA A 164 4.53 -7.77 -6.78
N THR A 165 5.12 -6.84 -7.52
CA THR A 165 6.07 -7.09 -8.62
C THR A 165 7.27 -6.16 -8.54
N GLY A 166 8.34 -6.44 -9.30
CA GLY A 166 9.48 -5.53 -9.46
C GLY A 166 9.08 -4.17 -10.04
N LEU A 167 8.05 -4.11 -10.89
CA LEU A 167 7.54 -2.86 -11.47
C LEU A 167 6.87 -1.96 -10.40
N ALA A 168 6.27 -2.56 -9.37
CA ALA A 168 5.69 -1.81 -8.26
C ALA A 168 6.73 -1.00 -7.48
N LEU A 169 7.97 -1.48 -7.41
CA LEU A 169 9.06 -0.79 -6.69
C LEU A 169 9.38 0.57 -7.33
N LYS A 170 9.29 0.68 -8.66
CA LYS A 170 9.51 1.93 -9.40
C LYS A 170 8.51 3.02 -8.96
N GLY A 171 7.23 2.68 -8.91
CA GLY A 171 6.22 3.64 -8.51
C GLY A 171 6.28 4.00 -7.01
N VAL A 172 6.79 3.10 -6.17
CA VAL A 172 7.07 3.42 -4.76
C VAL A 172 8.28 4.36 -4.64
N ALA A 173 9.30 4.22 -5.49
CA ALA A 173 10.46 5.12 -5.48
C ALA A 173 10.06 6.59 -5.71
N GLU A 174 9.07 6.84 -6.57
CA GLU A 174 8.55 8.21 -6.81
C GLU A 174 8.06 8.89 -5.52
N LEU A 175 7.49 8.11 -4.57
CA LEU A 175 7.09 8.65 -3.29
C LEU A 175 8.26 9.25 -2.53
N VAL A 176 9.42 8.59 -2.59
CA VAL A 176 10.66 9.07 -1.93
C VAL A 176 11.18 10.33 -2.61
N GLU A 177 11.16 10.37 -3.93
CA GLU A 177 11.59 11.54 -4.73
C GLU A 177 10.71 12.79 -4.49
N GLU A 178 9.46 12.59 -4.08
CA GLU A 178 8.55 13.68 -3.74
C GLU A 178 8.81 14.30 -2.35
N ILE A 179 9.69 13.72 -1.54
CA ILE A 179 10.02 14.22 -0.20
C ILE A 179 11.09 15.30 -0.33
N ASP A 180 10.73 16.52 -0.02
CA ASP A 180 11.55 17.73 -0.19
C ASP A 180 12.13 18.29 1.14
N ILE A 181 12.00 17.53 2.23
CA ILE A 181 12.58 17.88 3.53
C ILE A 181 13.62 16.82 3.97
N PRO A 182 14.60 17.16 4.80
CA PRO A 182 15.51 16.19 5.36
C PRO A 182 14.82 15.28 6.37
N TYR A 183 15.12 13.98 6.35
CA TYR A 183 14.58 12.97 7.26
C TYR A 183 15.61 11.88 7.55
N ASP A 184 15.45 11.20 8.67
CA ASP A 184 16.38 10.15 9.15
C ASP A 184 15.73 8.75 9.03
N THR A 185 14.41 8.69 9.08
CA THR A 185 13.66 7.42 9.02
C THR A 185 12.38 7.55 8.19
N LEU A 186 12.11 6.56 7.33
CA LEU A 186 10.78 6.31 6.76
C LEU A 186 10.10 5.18 7.52
N CYS A 187 8.79 5.31 7.75
CA CYS A 187 7.99 4.31 8.45
C CYS A 187 6.75 3.94 7.63
N VAL A 188 6.47 2.64 7.46
CA VAL A 188 5.31 2.16 6.70
C VAL A 188 4.70 0.90 7.27
N ALA A 189 3.39 0.71 7.10
CA ALA A 189 2.71 -0.54 7.43
C ALA A 189 3.00 -1.63 6.39
N CYS A 190 3.31 -2.84 6.85
CA CYS A 190 3.63 -3.98 6.01
C CYS A 190 2.49 -4.98 5.92
N GLY A 191 1.99 -5.20 4.68
CA GLY A 191 1.11 -6.31 4.32
C GLY A 191 1.86 -7.35 3.48
N THR A 192 2.15 -7.06 2.21
CA THR A 192 2.95 -7.91 1.30
C THR A 192 4.44 -7.54 1.28
N GLY A 193 4.86 -6.53 2.04
CA GLY A 193 6.24 -6.06 2.06
C GLY A 193 6.68 -5.22 0.85
N THR A 194 5.93 -5.21 -0.25
CA THR A 194 6.36 -4.55 -1.51
C THR A 194 6.61 -3.04 -1.38
N THR A 195 5.72 -2.32 -0.68
CA THR A 195 5.93 -0.88 -0.46
C THR A 195 7.17 -0.65 0.41
N PHE A 196 7.35 -1.46 1.43
CA PHE A 196 8.51 -1.42 2.31
C PHE A 196 9.81 -1.67 1.53
N ALA A 197 9.86 -2.72 0.69
CA ALA A 197 11.00 -3.00 -0.18
C ALA A 197 11.28 -1.85 -1.17
N GLY A 198 10.23 -1.26 -1.74
CA GLY A 198 10.37 -0.11 -2.64
C GLY A 198 10.97 1.12 -1.95
N LEU A 199 10.58 1.39 -0.70
CA LEU A 199 11.18 2.46 0.11
C LEU A 199 12.66 2.18 0.38
N ILE A 200 13.01 0.94 0.80
CA ILE A 200 14.40 0.55 1.07
C ILE A 200 15.28 0.74 -0.17
N ASN A 201 14.79 0.32 -1.35
CA ASN A 201 15.54 0.46 -2.60
C ASN A 201 15.71 1.94 -3.05
N ALA A 202 14.86 2.85 -2.56
CA ALA A 202 14.82 4.25 -3.03
C ALA A 202 15.54 5.24 -2.11
N VAL A 203 15.70 4.91 -0.82
CA VAL A 203 16.37 5.83 0.13
C VAL A 203 17.88 5.75 0.05
N SER A 204 18.56 6.79 0.53
CA SER A 204 20.01 6.77 0.72
C SER A 204 20.42 5.81 1.85
N LYS A 205 21.69 5.39 1.86
CA LYS A 205 22.21 4.41 2.82
C LYS A 205 22.15 4.87 4.28
N GLU A 206 22.07 6.17 4.51
CA GLU A 206 22.01 6.79 5.83
C GLU A 206 20.62 6.81 6.42
N VAL A 207 19.59 6.60 5.59
CA VAL A 207 18.17 6.61 6.01
C VAL A 207 17.75 5.22 6.44
N SER A 208 17.15 5.12 7.62
CA SER A 208 16.53 3.89 8.07
C SER A 208 15.09 3.73 7.54
N VAL A 209 14.65 2.49 7.32
CA VAL A 209 13.27 2.20 6.94
C VAL A 209 12.66 1.22 7.94
N LEU A 210 11.57 1.63 8.58
CA LEU A 210 10.86 0.82 9.56
C LEU A 210 9.55 0.29 8.98
N GLY A 211 9.37 -1.02 9.06
CA GLY A 211 8.14 -1.71 8.69
C GLY A 211 7.36 -2.15 9.92
N LEU A 212 6.06 -1.88 9.98
CA LEU A 212 5.19 -2.43 11.03
C LEU A 212 4.27 -3.48 10.42
N ALA A 213 4.47 -4.76 10.80
CA ALA A 213 3.69 -5.87 10.28
C ALA A 213 2.22 -5.78 10.74
N ALA A 214 1.30 -5.70 9.77
CA ALA A 214 -0.14 -5.69 10.04
C ALA A 214 -0.71 -7.09 10.31
N LEU A 215 0.08 -8.14 10.04
CA LEU A 215 -0.29 -9.55 10.08
C LEU A 215 0.33 -10.24 11.30
N LYS A 216 -0.40 -11.19 11.88
CA LYS A 216 0.16 -12.13 12.86
C LYS A 216 0.94 -13.23 12.13
N ASN A 217 2.04 -13.71 12.71
CA ASN A 217 2.92 -14.73 12.14
C ASN A 217 3.43 -14.33 10.74
N ALA A 218 3.95 -13.12 10.65
CA ALA A 218 4.40 -12.51 9.39
C ALA A 218 5.91 -12.65 9.16
N ASP A 219 6.54 -13.71 9.68
CA ASP A 219 7.99 -13.96 9.56
C ASP A 219 8.44 -14.08 8.09
N PHE A 220 7.51 -14.52 7.22
CA PHE A 220 7.72 -14.55 5.78
C PHE A 220 8.02 -13.17 5.15
N LEU A 221 7.63 -12.08 5.81
CA LEU A 221 7.90 -10.73 5.30
C LEU A 221 9.39 -10.46 5.15
N GLN A 222 10.22 -11.01 6.04
CA GLN A 222 11.67 -10.84 5.97
C GLN A 222 12.22 -11.39 4.64
N SER A 223 11.87 -12.62 4.28
CA SER A 223 12.31 -13.26 3.03
C SER A 223 11.67 -12.63 1.79
N ASP A 224 10.37 -12.32 1.86
CA ASP A 224 9.65 -11.68 0.75
C ASP A 224 10.25 -10.30 0.42
N VAL A 225 10.53 -9.48 1.44
CA VAL A 225 11.19 -8.18 1.28
C VAL A 225 12.59 -8.37 0.70
N GLN A 226 13.39 -9.26 1.30
CA GLN A 226 14.77 -9.49 0.87
C GLN A 226 14.86 -9.92 -0.59
N SER A 227 13.91 -10.71 -1.09
CA SER A 227 13.83 -11.12 -2.49
C SER A 227 13.57 -9.96 -3.47
N LEU A 228 13.09 -8.82 -2.99
CA LEU A 228 12.80 -7.62 -3.77
C LEU A 228 13.88 -6.55 -3.69
N LEU A 229 14.87 -6.72 -2.80
CA LEU A 229 15.98 -5.76 -2.68
C LEU A 229 16.98 -5.94 -3.81
N THR A 230 17.46 -4.83 -4.36
CA THR A 230 18.39 -4.80 -5.51
C THR A 230 19.83 -4.48 -5.14
N GLY A 231 20.14 -4.35 -3.84
CA GLY A 231 21.47 -4.00 -3.33
C GLY A 231 21.71 -4.51 -1.90
N GLU A 232 22.82 -4.09 -1.32
CA GLU A 232 23.12 -4.30 0.10
C GLU A 232 22.56 -3.13 0.92
N PHE A 233 21.63 -3.43 1.82
CA PHE A 233 20.94 -2.45 2.66
C PHE A 233 21.00 -2.90 4.12
N HIS A 234 21.42 -2.01 5.01
CA HIS A 234 21.69 -2.35 6.41
C HIS A 234 20.75 -1.67 7.42
N LEU A 235 20.03 -0.65 7.01
CA LEU A 235 19.22 0.17 7.90
C LEU A 235 17.73 -0.05 7.70
N TRP A 236 17.24 -1.30 7.87
CA TRP A 236 15.82 -1.57 7.86
C TRP A 236 15.44 -2.64 8.89
N GLU A 237 14.25 -2.50 9.44
CA GLU A 237 13.71 -3.40 10.46
C GLU A 237 12.20 -3.58 10.30
N ILE A 238 11.68 -4.77 10.61
CA ILE A 238 10.25 -5.06 10.65
C ILE A 238 9.82 -5.39 12.08
N PHE A 239 8.94 -4.57 12.65
CA PHE A 239 8.33 -4.80 13.95
C PHE A 239 7.10 -5.68 13.82
N HIS A 240 7.12 -6.85 14.46
CA HIS A 240 6.05 -7.84 14.41
C HIS A 240 5.04 -7.73 15.57
N ALA A 241 5.32 -6.92 16.58
CA ALA A 241 4.52 -6.87 17.82
C ALA A 241 3.18 -6.11 17.69
N TYR A 242 3.04 -5.23 16.70
CA TYR A 242 1.93 -4.27 16.60
C TYR A 242 0.76 -4.73 15.72
N HIS A 243 0.60 -6.05 15.52
CA HIS A 243 -0.46 -6.61 14.65
C HIS A 243 -1.86 -6.67 15.31
N PHE A 244 -2.00 -6.45 16.63
CA PHE A 244 -3.26 -6.45 17.39
C PHE A 244 -4.16 -7.68 17.17
N GLY A 245 -3.56 -8.86 17.12
CA GLY A 245 -4.28 -10.12 16.87
C GLY A 245 -4.29 -10.58 15.41
N GLY A 246 -3.80 -9.76 14.47
CA GLY A 246 -3.62 -10.11 13.06
C GLY A 246 -4.39 -9.25 12.09
N PHE A 247 -4.47 -9.71 10.84
CA PHE A 247 -5.10 -8.97 9.74
C PHE A 247 -6.56 -8.62 10.06
N ALA A 248 -6.93 -7.37 9.83
CA ALA A 248 -8.27 -6.84 10.05
C ALA A 248 -8.81 -7.00 11.49
N LYS A 249 -7.93 -7.22 12.48
CA LYS A 249 -8.32 -7.22 13.90
C LYS A 249 -8.17 -5.83 14.48
N LEU A 250 -9.24 -5.39 15.15
CA LEU A 250 -9.33 -4.15 15.90
C LEU A 250 -9.65 -4.49 17.34
N ASN A 251 -8.87 -3.97 18.29
CA ASN A 251 -9.16 -4.08 19.71
C ASN A 251 -9.43 -2.69 20.32
N PRO A 252 -9.98 -2.59 21.54
CA PRO A 252 -10.33 -1.31 22.15
C PRO A 252 -9.15 -0.34 22.28
N LYS A 253 -7.94 -0.84 22.51
CA LYS A 253 -6.72 0.00 22.65
C LYS A 253 -6.36 0.68 21.32
N LEU A 254 -6.40 -0.06 20.22
CA LEU A 254 -6.15 0.50 18.88
C LEU A 254 -7.28 1.46 18.47
N ALA A 255 -8.54 1.09 18.75
CA ALA A 255 -9.69 1.92 18.43
C ALA A 255 -9.62 3.29 19.15
N LEU A 256 -9.30 3.28 20.45
CA LEU A 256 -9.14 4.51 21.23
C LEU A 256 -8.02 5.40 20.65
N PHE A 257 -6.84 4.82 20.43
CA PHE A 257 -5.72 5.54 19.85
C PHE A 257 -6.09 6.21 18.50
N MET A 258 -6.74 5.47 17.61
CA MET A 258 -7.15 5.98 16.31
C MET A 258 -8.13 7.14 16.45
N THR A 259 -9.10 7.03 17.36
CA THR A 259 -10.07 8.09 17.63
C THR A 259 -9.40 9.35 18.18
N GLU A 260 -8.52 9.21 19.18
CA GLU A 260 -7.78 10.33 19.75
C GLU A 260 -6.85 11.00 18.74
N PHE A 261 -6.16 10.21 17.91
CA PHE A 261 -5.29 10.71 16.87
C PHE A 261 -6.10 11.50 15.82
N GLU A 262 -7.23 10.95 15.34
CA GLU A 262 -8.10 11.58 14.37
C GLU A 262 -8.71 12.89 14.94
N GLN A 263 -9.09 12.91 16.22
CA GLN A 263 -9.60 14.12 16.89
C GLN A 263 -8.54 15.22 17.00
N LYS A 264 -7.30 14.87 17.31
CA LYS A 264 -6.18 15.82 17.47
C LYS A 264 -5.69 16.38 16.15
N THR A 265 -5.62 15.54 15.12
CA THR A 265 -4.92 15.87 13.87
C THR A 265 -5.85 16.10 12.68
N SER A 266 -7.12 15.74 12.80
CA SER A 266 -8.09 15.67 11.69
C SER A 266 -7.64 14.74 10.55
N ILE A 267 -6.74 13.77 10.83
CA ILE A 267 -6.23 12.81 9.86
C ILE A 267 -6.88 11.46 10.13
N PRO A 268 -7.75 10.97 9.22
CA PRO A 268 -8.42 9.69 9.40
C PRO A 268 -7.44 8.53 9.26
N LEU A 269 -7.58 7.51 10.11
CA LEU A 269 -6.82 6.27 10.07
C LEU A 269 -7.73 5.10 9.76
N GLU A 270 -7.18 4.04 9.14
CA GLU A 270 -7.87 2.77 8.99
C GLU A 270 -7.22 1.68 9.88
N PRO A 271 -8.01 0.72 10.38
CA PRO A 271 -7.55 -0.17 11.47
C PRO A 271 -6.64 -1.32 11.00
N VAL A 272 -6.50 -1.55 9.68
CA VAL A 272 -5.74 -2.71 9.17
C VAL A 272 -4.25 -2.40 9.11
N TYR A 273 -3.88 -1.23 8.62
CA TYR A 273 -2.51 -0.82 8.31
C TYR A 273 -2.09 0.45 9.05
N THR A 274 -2.65 1.60 8.67
CA THR A 274 -2.16 2.91 9.12
C THR A 274 -2.37 3.16 10.60
N GLY A 275 -3.49 2.72 11.16
CA GLY A 275 -3.75 2.81 12.59
C GLY A 275 -2.74 2.00 13.41
N LYS A 276 -2.43 0.77 12.99
CA LYS A 276 -1.44 -0.09 13.66
C LYS A 276 -0.03 0.48 13.54
N MET A 277 0.32 0.98 12.36
CA MET A 277 1.62 1.60 12.13
C MET A 277 1.83 2.80 13.03
N LEU A 278 0.90 3.75 13.05
CA LEU A 278 1.04 4.94 13.89
C LEU A 278 1.00 4.59 15.37
N TYR A 279 0.15 3.65 15.80
CA TYR A 279 0.19 3.17 17.17
C TYR A 279 1.58 2.64 17.55
N GLY A 280 2.15 1.77 16.71
CA GLY A 280 3.48 1.21 16.95
C GLY A 280 4.58 2.27 16.93
N LEU A 281 4.50 3.24 16.04
CA LEU A 281 5.44 4.35 15.98
C LEU A 281 5.38 5.21 17.25
N TYR A 282 4.19 5.54 17.74
CA TYR A 282 4.00 6.27 19.02
C TYR A 282 4.51 5.48 20.22
N ASP A 283 4.32 4.16 20.25
CA ASP A 283 4.86 3.29 21.29
C ASP A 283 6.40 3.24 21.27
N LEU A 284 7.01 3.18 20.09
CA LEU A 284 8.47 3.27 19.93
C LEU A 284 9.02 4.62 20.40
N ILE A 285 8.37 5.73 20.03
CA ILE A 285 8.75 7.07 20.49
C ILE A 285 8.65 7.15 22.00
N SER A 286 7.57 6.66 22.61
CA SER A 286 7.38 6.66 24.06
C SER A 286 8.41 5.85 24.85
N LYS A 287 9.14 4.96 24.16
CA LYS A 287 10.21 4.10 24.68
C LYS A 287 11.61 4.59 24.33
N ASP A 288 11.75 5.84 23.88
CA ASP A 288 13.03 6.44 23.51
C ASP A 288 13.79 5.66 22.42
N TYR A 289 13.05 5.01 21.47
CA TYR A 289 13.68 4.28 20.36
C TYR A 289 14.48 5.22 19.45
N PHE A 290 14.01 6.45 19.29
CA PHE A 290 14.65 7.47 18.47
C PHE A 290 15.49 8.42 19.35
N LYS A 291 16.58 8.91 18.76
CA LYS A 291 17.42 9.93 19.44
C LYS A 291 16.71 11.30 19.42
N PRO A 292 16.98 12.18 20.38
CA PRO A 292 16.50 13.56 20.33
C PRO A 292 16.85 14.23 18.99
N GLY A 293 15.93 15.03 18.47
CA GLY A 293 16.04 15.71 17.17
C GLY A 293 15.74 14.82 15.94
N HIS A 294 15.43 13.53 16.14
CA HIS A 294 15.21 12.58 15.04
C HIS A 294 13.97 12.95 14.20
N ARG A 295 14.09 12.79 12.89
CA ARG A 295 13.06 13.15 11.90
C ARG A 295 12.48 11.90 11.25
N VAL A 296 11.21 11.65 11.50
CA VAL A 296 10.48 10.48 10.98
C VAL A 296 9.42 10.93 9.97
N ILE A 297 9.36 10.26 8.85
CA ILE A 297 8.23 10.38 7.92
C ILE A 297 7.47 9.06 7.88
N ALA A 298 6.24 9.06 8.34
CA ALA A 298 5.35 7.90 8.25
C ALA A 298 4.47 8.01 6.99
N ILE A 299 4.37 6.91 6.25
CA ILE A 299 3.63 6.89 4.99
C ILE A 299 2.17 6.52 5.25
N HIS A 300 1.26 7.47 5.04
CA HIS A 300 -0.17 7.19 5.06
C HIS A 300 -0.60 6.55 3.75
N THR A 301 -0.66 5.22 3.75
CA THR A 301 -0.88 4.42 2.54
C THR A 301 -2.33 4.36 2.06
N GLY A 302 -3.20 5.22 2.55
CA GLY A 302 -4.62 5.25 2.19
C GLY A 302 -5.40 4.06 2.74
N GLY A 303 -6.33 3.52 1.96
CA GLY A 303 -7.12 2.36 2.36
C GLY A 303 -8.33 2.69 3.23
N LEU A 304 -8.70 3.96 3.35
CA LEU A 304 -9.79 4.45 4.20
C LEU A 304 -11.16 3.83 3.85
N GLN A 305 -11.35 3.37 2.61
CA GLN A 305 -12.55 2.64 2.20
C GLN A 305 -12.79 1.39 3.05
N GLY A 306 -11.73 0.77 3.58
CA GLY A 306 -11.81 -0.39 4.46
C GLY A 306 -12.46 -0.11 5.82
N LYS A 307 -12.52 1.17 6.27
CA LYS A 307 -13.25 1.56 7.51
C LYS A 307 -14.73 1.15 7.47
N ARG A 308 -15.35 1.13 6.28
CA ARG A 308 -16.75 0.73 6.11
C ARG A 308 -17.06 -0.71 6.56
N GLY A 309 -16.05 -1.54 6.78
CA GLY A 309 -16.20 -2.89 7.34
C GLY A 309 -16.21 -2.95 8.86
N TYR A 310 -16.07 -1.82 9.55
CA TYR A 310 -15.99 -1.73 11.02
C TYR A 310 -17.09 -0.83 11.62
N VAL A 311 -18.05 -0.44 10.82
CA VAL A 311 -19.22 0.37 11.22
C VAL A 311 -20.40 -0.55 11.56
#